data_a0dd8ddaa7d3c33836dc58c9560f48c7
#
_entry.id   a0dd8ddaa7d3c33836dc58c9560f48c7
#
_cell.length_a   1.000
_cell.length_b   1.000
_cell.length_c   1.000
_cell.angle_alpha   90.00
_cell.angle_beta   90.00
_cell.angle_gamma   90.00
#
_symmetry.space_group_name_H-M   'P 1'
#
loop_
_entity.id
_entity.type
_entity.pdbx_description
1 polymer ?
#
loop_
_entity_poly.entity_id
_entity_poly.type
_entity_poly.pdbx_seq_one_letter_code
_entity_poly.pdbx_strand_id
1 'polypeptide(L)'
;MSALSVEPPYPAFADADGQPLEDGYIWIGTVNLNPITNPIVAYFDSALTITAVQPIRTSGGYPVYQGTPSRIYTSSDYSIQVQNKNGTVIYTSLNGNAFPGSAGNLFVNATGTGTQTVFGVSFLPSLIYINGVYQNENTYILGGGNVTFSQAPPFNSIIEFIF
;
A
#
# COMPACT_ATOMS: atom_id res chain seq x y z
N MET A 1 -30.90 -0.72 -2.21
CA MET A 1 -29.84 -0.50 -3.21
C MET A 1 -28.74 0.31 -2.56
N SER A 2 -27.51 -0.14 -2.64
CA SER A 2 -26.34 0.62 -2.15
C SER A 2 -25.96 1.66 -3.21
N ALA A 3 -25.77 2.92 -2.81
CA ALA A 3 -25.24 3.94 -3.69
C ALA A 3 -23.75 3.70 -3.92
N LEU A 4 -23.31 3.76 -5.18
CA LEU A 4 -21.89 3.70 -5.54
C LEU A 4 -21.37 5.12 -5.78
N SER A 5 -20.21 5.44 -5.22
CA SER A 5 -19.50 6.69 -5.52
C SER A 5 -18.85 6.61 -6.89
N VAL A 6 -18.91 7.69 -7.65
CA VAL A 6 -18.14 7.84 -8.89
C VAL A 6 -16.83 8.53 -8.54
N GLU A 7 -15.72 7.82 -8.72
CA GLU A 7 -14.38 8.35 -8.46
C GLU A 7 -13.64 8.59 -9.78
N PRO A 8 -12.75 9.59 -9.83
CA PRO A 8 -11.91 9.79 -11.01
C PRO A 8 -11.08 8.53 -11.29
N PRO A 9 -11.07 8.04 -12.53
CA PRO A 9 -10.36 6.80 -12.87
C PRO A 9 -8.83 6.96 -12.88
N TYR A 10 -8.31 8.21 -12.85
CA TYR A 10 -6.89 8.52 -12.93
C TYR A 10 -6.43 9.40 -11.76
N PRO A 11 -5.20 9.19 -11.22
CA PRO A 11 -4.64 10.08 -10.22
C PRO A 11 -4.38 11.44 -10.84
N ALA A 12 -4.78 12.52 -10.16
CA ALA A 12 -4.51 13.89 -10.58
C ALA A 12 -3.41 14.49 -9.69
N PHE A 13 -2.45 15.13 -10.32
CA PHE A 13 -1.33 15.80 -9.66
C PHE A 13 -1.46 17.32 -9.87
N ALA A 14 -1.20 18.08 -8.82
CA ALA A 14 -1.20 19.54 -8.84
C ALA A 14 0.21 20.10 -8.65
N ASP A 15 0.48 21.26 -9.19
CA ASP A 15 1.66 22.07 -8.87
C ASP A 15 1.50 22.76 -7.50
N ALA A 16 2.53 23.41 -7.02
CA ALA A 16 2.58 24.07 -5.71
C ALA A 16 1.53 25.18 -5.54
N ASP A 17 1.04 25.75 -6.63
CA ASP A 17 -0.03 26.77 -6.66
C ASP A 17 -1.44 26.17 -6.76
N GLY A 18 -1.57 24.84 -6.76
CA GLY A 18 -2.83 24.11 -6.87
C GLY A 18 -3.36 23.97 -8.29
N GLN A 19 -2.63 24.44 -9.31
CA GLN A 19 -3.00 24.22 -10.71
C GLN A 19 -2.65 22.79 -11.14
N PRO A 20 -3.32 22.22 -12.16
CA PRO A 20 -2.95 20.93 -12.73
C PRO A 20 -1.47 20.91 -13.12
N LEU A 21 -0.76 19.88 -12.73
CA LEU A 21 0.66 19.72 -13.01
C LEU A 21 0.89 19.47 -14.50
N GLU A 22 1.32 20.51 -15.22
CA GLU A 22 1.64 20.42 -16.64
C GLU A 22 3.12 20.14 -16.83
N ASP A 23 3.45 19.22 -17.74
CA ASP A 23 4.82 18.81 -18.06
C ASP A 23 5.67 18.39 -16.84
N GLY A 24 5.05 17.94 -15.77
CA GLY A 24 5.74 17.49 -14.57
C GLY A 24 6.43 16.14 -14.75
N TYR A 25 7.19 15.76 -13.72
CA TYR A 25 7.95 14.52 -13.64
C TYR A 25 7.49 13.72 -12.44
N ILE A 26 7.14 12.45 -12.64
CA ILE A 26 6.82 11.50 -11.59
C ILE A 26 7.90 10.44 -11.57
N TRP A 27 8.52 10.26 -10.40
CA TRP A 27 9.52 9.24 -10.13
C TRP A 27 8.96 8.23 -9.15
N ILE A 28 9.10 6.94 -9.46
CA ILE A 28 8.66 5.82 -8.63
C ILE A 28 9.89 4.99 -8.28
N GLY A 29 10.09 4.74 -7.01
CA GLY A 29 11.28 4.04 -6.52
C GLY A 29 10.99 3.03 -5.43
N THR A 30 12.05 2.42 -4.94
CA THR A 30 11.99 1.48 -3.82
C THR A 30 11.46 2.16 -2.56
N VAL A 31 10.50 1.53 -1.89
CA VAL A 31 9.94 2.02 -0.64
C VAL A 31 11.04 2.37 0.37
N ASN A 32 10.86 3.47 1.09
CA ASN A 32 11.80 4.05 2.07
C ASN A 32 13.14 4.55 1.49
N LEU A 33 13.30 4.58 0.16
CA LEU A 33 14.48 5.11 -0.53
C LEU A 33 14.10 6.26 -1.47
N ASN A 34 15.10 7.04 -1.87
CA ASN A 34 14.90 8.11 -2.85
C ASN A 34 14.57 7.50 -4.23
N PRO A 35 13.41 7.82 -4.85
CA PRO A 35 12.97 7.17 -6.08
C PRO A 35 13.81 7.51 -7.32
N ILE A 36 14.52 8.63 -7.32
CA ILE A 36 15.39 9.00 -8.45
C ILE A 36 16.64 8.11 -8.48
N THR A 37 17.23 7.86 -7.31
CA THR A 37 18.46 7.06 -7.20
C THR A 37 18.21 5.57 -7.06
N ASN A 38 16.98 5.18 -6.67
CA ASN A 38 16.57 3.79 -6.48
C ASN A 38 15.24 3.51 -7.21
N PRO A 39 15.18 3.70 -8.54
CA PRO A 39 13.93 3.51 -9.28
C PRO A 39 13.52 2.04 -9.30
N ILE A 40 12.21 1.79 -9.30
CA ILE A 40 11.61 0.49 -9.60
C ILE A 40 10.89 0.54 -10.94
N VAL A 41 10.57 -0.62 -11.50
CA VAL A 41 9.77 -0.69 -12.73
C VAL A 41 8.34 -0.31 -12.39
N ALA A 42 7.81 0.69 -13.10
CA ALA A 42 6.40 1.07 -13.08
C ALA A 42 5.75 0.69 -14.42
N TYR A 43 4.43 0.60 -14.44
CA TYR A 43 3.66 0.13 -15.58
C TYR A 43 2.43 1.00 -15.83
N PHE A 44 1.95 1.03 -17.08
CA PHE A 44 0.70 1.72 -17.45
C PHE A 44 -0.51 0.79 -17.49
N ASP A 45 -0.35 -0.49 -17.20
CA ASP A 45 -1.44 -1.46 -17.18
C ASP A 45 -1.41 -2.35 -15.93
N SER A 46 -2.56 -2.82 -15.49
CA SER A 46 -2.70 -3.68 -14.32
C SER A 46 -2.14 -5.10 -14.51
N ALA A 47 -1.92 -5.52 -15.76
CA ALA A 47 -1.27 -6.78 -16.08
C ALA A 47 0.26 -6.71 -16.00
N LEU A 48 0.82 -5.51 -15.72
CA LEU A 48 2.26 -5.23 -15.61
C LEU A 48 3.05 -5.60 -16.88
N THR A 49 2.47 -5.32 -18.05
CA THR A 49 3.08 -5.65 -19.34
C THR A 49 3.62 -4.42 -20.08
N ILE A 50 3.00 -3.24 -19.87
CA ILE A 50 3.40 -1.99 -20.52
C ILE A 50 4.22 -1.16 -19.53
N THR A 51 5.55 -1.21 -19.69
CA THR A 51 6.47 -0.49 -18.80
C THR A 51 6.35 1.03 -18.97
N ALA A 52 6.34 1.74 -17.86
CA ALA A 52 6.40 3.20 -17.81
C ALA A 52 7.86 3.66 -17.70
N VAL A 53 8.35 4.33 -18.76
CA VAL A 53 9.69 4.93 -18.73
C VAL A 53 9.68 6.10 -17.76
N GLN A 54 10.63 6.14 -16.85
CA GLN A 54 10.76 7.21 -15.86
C GLN A 54 11.78 8.27 -16.28
N PRO A 55 11.53 9.55 -15.96
CA PRO A 55 10.35 10.07 -15.26
C PRO A 55 9.07 9.97 -16.10
N ILE A 56 7.98 9.57 -15.46
CA ILE A 56 6.66 9.57 -16.10
C ILE A 56 6.21 11.02 -16.22
N ARG A 57 5.72 11.41 -17.39
CA ARG A 57 5.29 12.78 -17.66
C ARG A 57 3.83 12.99 -17.30
N THR A 58 3.50 14.24 -16.96
CA THR A 58 2.11 14.68 -16.76
C THR A 58 1.65 15.62 -17.87
N SER A 59 0.35 15.62 -18.14
CA SER A 59 -0.34 16.65 -18.92
C SER A 59 -1.73 16.87 -18.34
N GLY A 60 -2.09 18.15 -18.14
CA GLY A 60 -3.33 18.51 -17.46
C GLY A 60 -3.47 17.93 -16.04
N GLY A 61 -2.37 17.65 -15.38
CA GLY A 61 -2.34 17.03 -14.04
C GLY A 61 -2.41 15.50 -14.03
N TYR A 62 -2.47 14.83 -15.18
CA TYR A 62 -2.56 13.36 -15.25
C TYR A 62 -1.26 12.75 -15.78
N PRO A 63 -0.84 11.57 -15.26
CA PRO A 63 0.19 10.79 -15.94
C PRO A 63 -0.28 10.45 -17.35
N VAL A 64 0.61 10.48 -18.33
CA VAL A 64 0.25 10.21 -19.72
C VAL A 64 1.06 9.07 -20.32
N TYR A 65 0.36 8.25 -21.11
CA TYR A 65 0.93 7.25 -21.99
C TYR A 65 0.41 7.48 -23.41
N GLN A 66 1.32 7.69 -24.36
CA GLN A 66 0.97 8.01 -25.76
C GLN A 66 -0.05 9.17 -25.89
N GLY A 67 0.14 10.22 -25.06
CA GLY A 67 -0.71 11.40 -25.06
C GLY A 67 -2.07 11.24 -24.38
N THR A 68 -2.36 10.09 -23.78
CA THR A 68 -3.62 9.79 -23.11
C THR A 68 -3.42 9.66 -21.59
N PRO A 69 -4.32 10.21 -20.75
CA PRO A 69 -4.29 9.98 -19.31
C PRO A 69 -4.26 8.48 -18.99
N SER A 70 -3.36 8.10 -18.09
CA SER A 70 -3.13 6.70 -17.74
C SER A 70 -2.92 6.53 -16.25
N ARG A 71 -3.21 5.33 -15.72
CA ARG A 71 -2.82 4.94 -14.36
C ARG A 71 -1.39 4.47 -14.35
N ILE A 72 -0.78 4.55 -13.15
CA ILE A 72 0.53 3.97 -12.87
C ILE A 72 0.31 2.77 -11.96
N TYR A 73 0.98 1.67 -12.26
CA TYR A 73 0.94 0.42 -11.49
C TYR A 73 2.36 0.02 -11.10
N THR A 74 2.49 -0.61 -9.95
CA THR A 74 3.75 -1.19 -9.45
C THR A 74 3.48 -2.62 -8.98
N SER A 75 4.52 -3.46 -8.97
CA SER A 75 4.44 -4.84 -8.46
C SER A 75 4.73 -4.95 -6.96
N SER A 76 5.10 -3.84 -6.31
CA SER A 76 5.48 -3.77 -4.90
C SER A 76 5.14 -2.40 -4.33
N ASP A 77 5.29 -2.25 -3.01
CA ASP A 77 5.28 -0.95 -2.36
C ASP A 77 6.35 -0.05 -2.96
N TYR A 78 6.10 1.25 -2.93
CA TYR A 78 6.94 2.21 -3.65
C TYR A 78 7.15 3.50 -2.85
N SER A 79 8.21 4.22 -3.20
CA SER A 79 8.38 5.65 -2.92
C SER A 79 8.03 6.47 -4.16
N ILE A 80 7.60 7.71 -3.96
CA ILE A 80 7.24 8.61 -5.05
C ILE A 80 7.84 9.99 -4.83
N GLN A 81 8.31 10.62 -5.90
CA GLN A 81 8.65 12.03 -5.94
C GLN A 81 8.04 12.67 -7.17
N VAL A 82 7.40 13.80 -6.97
CA VAL A 82 6.77 14.60 -8.03
C VAL A 82 7.49 15.94 -8.13
N GLN A 83 7.84 16.31 -9.35
CA GLN A 83 8.52 17.54 -9.68
C GLN A 83 7.73 18.30 -10.76
N ASN A 84 7.81 19.63 -10.73
CA ASN A 84 7.29 20.42 -11.82
C ASN A 84 8.22 20.39 -13.06
N LYS A 85 7.82 21.03 -14.13
CA LYS A 85 8.58 21.11 -15.40
C LYS A 85 10.01 21.64 -15.26
N ASN A 86 10.29 22.41 -14.21
CA ASN A 86 11.59 22.98 -13.91
C ASN A 86 12.47 22.06 -13.02
N GLY A 87 11.96 20.88 -12.65
CA GLY A 87 12.63 19.95 -11.73
C GLY A 87 12.48 20.31 -10.25
N THR A 88 11.68 21.32 -9.92
CA THR A 88 11.39 21.66 -8.52
C THR A 88 10.49 20.60 -7.90
N VAL A 89 10.88 20.07 -6.74
CA VAL A 89 10.10 19.06 -6.02
C VAL A 89 8.81 19.70 -5.50
N ILE A 90 7.67 19.11 -5.87
CA ILE A 90 6.35 19.48 -5.36
C ILE A 90 6.07 18.70 -4.09
N TYR A 91 6.25 17.40 -4.12
CA TYR A 91 6.22 16.55 -2.92
C TYR A 91 7.01 15.27 -3.10
N THR A 92 7.34 14.66 -1.97
CA THR A 92 7.98 13.35 -1.88
C THR A 92 7.28 12.53 -0.80
N SER A 93 7.04 11.25 -1.08
CA SER A 93 6.66 10.26 -0.09
C SER A 93 7.57 9.05 -0.19
N LEU A 94 8.21 8.68 0.91
CA LEU A 94 9.04 7.48 0.96
C LEU A 94 8.20 6.20 1.00
N ASN A 95 6.92 6.30 1.35
CA ASN A 95 5.93 5.24 1.27
C ASN A 95 4.68 5.75 0.55
N GLY A 96 4.57 5.44 -0.73
CA GLY A 96 3.47 5.88 -1.58
C GLY A 96 2.12 5.25 -1.24
N ASN A 97 2.12 4.13 -0.53
CA ASN A 97 0.91 3.47 -0.03
C ASN A 97 0.43 4.00 1.33
N ALA A 98 1.13 4.99 1.90
CA ALA A 98 0.81 5.57 3.22
C ALA A 98 -0.44 6.48 3.23
N PHE A 99 -1.36 6.35 2.28
CA PHE A 99 -2.70 6.89 2.46
C PHE A 99 -3.45 6.00 3.46
N PRO A 100 -3.78 6.51 4.67
CA PRO A 100 -4.59 5.76 5.62
C PRO A 100 -6.03 5.68 5.11
N GLY A 101 -6.28 4.86 4.12
CA GLY A 101 -7.60 4.71 3.52
C GLY A 101 -7.72 3.48 2.64
N SER A 102 -6.62 2.78 2.38
CA SER A 102 -6.58 1.56 1.55
C SER A 102 -5.96 0.35 2.22
N ALA A 103 -5.68 0.39 3.50
CA ALA A 103 -5.58 -0.86 4.25
C ALA A 103 -7.02 -1.36 4.45
N GLY A 104 -7.58 -2.01 3.45
CA GLY A 104 -8.61 -2.99 3.70
C GLY A 104 -8.06 -3.85 4.84
N ASN A 105 -8.85 -4.08 5.90
CA ASN A 105 -8.42 -4.91 7.00
C ASN A 105 -7.75 -6.17 6.43
N LEU A 106 -6.42 -6.24 6.55
CA LEU A 106 -5.68 -7.41 6.11
C LEU A 106 -5.99 -8.50 7.14
N PHE A 107 -6.73 -9.49 6.70
CA PHE A 107 -7.04 -10.66 7.50
C PHE A 107 -6.02 -11.75 7.19
N VAL A 108 -5.38 -12.28 8.20
CA VAL A 108 -4.59 -13.49 8.10
C VAL A 108 -5.17 -14.52 9.05
N ASN A 109 -5.46 -15.70 8.52
CA ASN A 109 -6.03 -16.80 9.30
C ASN A 109 -4.95 -17.84 9.62
N ALA A 110 -5.02 -18.37 10.83
CA ALA A 110 -4.26 -19.54 11.25
C ALA A 110 -5.20 -20.56 11.89
N THR A 111 -4.74 -21.78 12.01
CA THR A 111 -5.50 -22.87 12.66
C THR A 111 -4.86 -23.25 13.99
N GLY A 112 -5.64 -23.26 15.03
CA GLY A 112 -5.21 -23.71 16.36
C GLY A 112 -4.88 -25.22 16.35
N THR A 113 -3.76 -25.59 16.94
CA THR A 113 -3.30 -26.99 17.04
C THR A 113 -3.63 -27.64 18.37
N GLY A 114 -4.10 -26.86 19.34
CA GLY A 114 -4.31 -27.31 20.74
C GLY A 114 -3.02 -27.36 21.58
N THR A 115 -1.85 -27.13 20.95
CA THR A 115 -0.54 -27.20 21.65
C THR A 115 0.38 -26.03 21.31
N GLN A 116 0.24 -25.45 20.10
CA GLN A 116 1.05 -24.32 19.63
C GLN A 116 0.56 -23.03 20.27
N THR A 117 1.47 -22.26 20.85
CA THR A 117 1.19 -20.94 21.42
C THR A 117 1.77 -19.79 20.60
N VAL A 118 2.77 -20.04 19.74
CA VAL A 118 3.47 -19.01 18.97
C VAL A 118 3.09 -19.07 17.51
N PHE A 119 2.60 -17.95 16.96
CA PHE A 119 2.20 -17.79 15.56
C PHE A 119 2.99 -16.65 14.93
N GLY A 120 3.71 -16.95 13.84
CA GLY A 120 4.44 -15.94 13.08
C GLY A 120 3.48 -15.06 12.30
N VAL A 121 3.72 -13.75 12.34
CA VAL A 121 2.94 -12.73 11.61
C VAL A 121 3.89 -11.76 10.91
N SER A 122 3.52 -11.30 9.70
CA SER A 122 4.34 -10.35 8.95
C SER A 122 4.26 -8.93 9.53
N PHE A 123 3.13 -8.60 10.17
CA PHE A 123 2.89 -7.34 10.87
C PHE A 123 2.24 -7.65 12.22
N LEU A 124 2.33 -6.73 13.18
CA LEU A 124 1.64 -6.90 14.47
C LEU A 124 0.14 -6.65 14.28
N PRO A 125 -0.74 -7.60 14.64
CA PRO A 125 -2.17 -7.42 14.50
C PRO A 125 -2.71 -6.39 15.50
N SER A 126 -3.72 -5.64 15.08
CA SER A 126 -4.47 -4.71 15.93
C SER A 126 -5.56 -5.42 16.73
N LEU A 127 -6.13 -6.49 16.19
CA LEU A 127 -7.17 -7.31 16.85
C LEU A 127 -6.94 -8.78 16.54
N ILE A 128 -7.30 -9.63 17.49
CA ILE A 128 -7.22 -11.10 17.32
C ILE A 128 -8.56 -11.73 17.75
N TYR A 129 -9.05 -12.63 16.92
CA TYR A 129 -10.23 -13.45 17.22
C TYR A 129 -9.88 -14.94 17.17
N ILE A 130 -10.52 -15.72 18.02
CA ILE A 130 -10.50 -17.20 17.95
C ILE A 130 -11.94 -17.68 17.86
N ASN A 131 -12.29 -18.36 16.75
CA ASN A 131 -13.66 -18.76 16.41
C ASN A 131 -14.67 -17.60 16.52
N GLY A 132 -14.29 -16.40 16.05
CA GLY A 132 -15.12 -15.19 16.11
C GLY A 132 -15.19 -14.53 17.50
N VAL A 133 -14.47 -15.02 18.52
CA VAL A 133 -14.42 -14.42 19.84
C VAL A 133 -13.17 -13.57 19.99
N TYR A 134 -13.35 -12.28 20.27
CA TYR A 134 -12.26 -11.35 20.50
C TYR A 134 -11.34 -11.83 21.64
N GLN A 135 -10.03 -11.76 21.41
CA GLN A 135 -9.01 -12.07 22.39
C GLN A 135 -8.53 -10.78 23.07
N ASN A 136 -8.64 -10.74 24.39
CA ASN A 136 -8.15 -9.61 25.18
C ASN A 136 -6.60 -9.58 25.11
N GLU A 137 -6.02 -8.39 25.05
CA GLU A 137 -4.56 -8.18 24.99
C GLU A 137 -3.78 -8.81 26.15
N ASN A 138 -4.43 -9.12 27.28
CA ASN A 138 -3.83 -9.85 28.40
C ASN A 138 -3.66 -11.36 28.13
N THR A 139 -4.23 -11.88 27.05
CA THR A 139 -4.17 -13.31 26.71
C THR A 139 -3.05 -13.65 25.72
N TYR A 140 -2.35 -12.63 25.21
CA TYR A 140 -1.23 -12.81 24.29
C TYR A 140 -0.18 -11.71 24.42
N ILE A 141 1.00 -11.96 23.86
CA ILE A 141 2.09 -10.99 23.77
C ILE A 141 2.45 -10.81 22.28
N LEU A 142 2.63 -9.56 21.85
CA LEU A 142 3.11 -9.19 20.53
C LEU A 142 4.60 -8.86 20.58
N GLY A 143 5.41 -9.47 19.72
CA GLY A 143 6.82 -9.15 19.63
C GLY A 143 7.61 -10.04 18.68
N GLY A 144 8.69 -9.50 18.12
CA GLY A 144 9.60 -10.24 17.25
C GLY A 144 8.96 -10.87 16.01
N GLY A 145 7.89 -10.27 15.47
CA GLY A 145 7.14 -10.85 14.35
C GLY A 145 6.26 -12.03 14.74
N ASN A 146 5.91 -12.15 16.03
CA ASN A 146 5.08 -13.24 16.52
C ASN A 146 3.94 -12.72 17.41
N VAL A 147 2.86 -13.49 17.42
CA VAL A 147 1.83 -13.51 18.46
C VAL A 147 2.07 -14.73 19.36
N THR A 148 2.27 -14.50 20.65
CA THR A 148 2.45 -15.58 21.62
C THR A 148 1.27 -15.60 22.57
N PHE A 149 0.39 -16.58 22.44
CA PHE A 149 -0.74 -16.77 23.34
C PHE A 149 -0.30 -17.33 24.69
N SER A 150 -0.96 -16.91 25.77
CA SER A 150 -0.75 -17.44 27.12
C SER A 150 -1.22 -18.89 27.26
N GLN A 151 -2.21 -19.30 26.45
CA GLN A 151 -2.71 -20.68 26.32
C GLN A 151 -2.84 -21.01 24.83
N ALA A 152 -2.53 -22.27 24.47
CA ALA A 152 -2.67 -22.71 23.10
C ALA A 152 -4.12 -22.62 22.62
N PRO A 153 -4.39 -22.00 21.46
CA PRO A 153 -5.73 -22.01 20.86
C PRO A 153 -6.22 -23.45 20.65
N PRO A 154 -7.51 -23.71 20.86
CA PRO A 154 -8.08 -25.05 20.74
C PRO A 154 -7.77 -25.73 19.41
N PHE A 155 -7.68 -27.04 19.40
CA PHE A 155 -7.49 -27.81 18.17
C PHE A 155 -8.60 -27.50 17.16
N ASN A 156 -8.21 -27.26 15.89
CA ASN A 156 -9.10 -26.85 14.79
C ASN A 156 -9.83 -25.50 15.00
N SER A 157 -9.45 -24.66 15.97
CA SER A 157 -9.99 -23.31 16.05
C SER A 157 -9.45 -22.45 14.90
N ILE A 158 -10.28 -21.53 14.41
CA ILE A 158 -9.87 -20.51 13.45
C ILE A 158 -9.36 -19.30 14.25
N ILE A 159 -8.13 -18.90 13.97
CA ILE A 159 -7.50 -17.71 14.55
C ILE A 159 -7.47 -16.66 13.44
N GLU A 160 -8.08 -15.51 13.68
CA GLU A 160 -8.10 -14.38 12.74
C GLU A 160 -7.27 -13.23 13.30
N PHE A 161 -6.22 -12.86 12.57
CA PHE A 161 -5.41 -11.69 12.86
C PHE A 161 -5.86 -10.54 11.95
N ILE A 162 -6.19 -9.40 12.54
CA ILE A 162 -6.62 -8.17 11.86
C ILE A 162 -5.52 -7.12 12.04
N PHE A 163 -5.03 -6.56 10.93
CA PHE A 163 -3.92 -5.61 10.90
C PHE A 163 -4.40 -4.19 10.61
#